data_8374c9d67e6d6183d3a82bd38e78ad32
#
_entry.id   8374c9d67e6d6183d3a82bd38e78ad32
#
_cell.length_a   1.000
_cell.length_b   1.000
_cell.length_c   1.000
_cell.angle_alpha   90.00
_cell.angle_beta   90.00
_cell.angle_gamma   90.00
#
_symmetry.space_group_name_H-M   'P 1'
#
loop_
_entity.id
_entity.type
_entity.pdbx_description
1 polymer ?
#
loop_
_entity_poly.entity_id
_entity_poly.type
_entity_poly.pdbx_seq_one_letter_code
_entity_poly.pdbx_strand_id
1 'polypeptide(L)'
;MATAPNGRLLYDGPSMLDGAPVVVIGTGDVRPSDNPKTGAMIQVWVFRKDVNPAEAVATGLDASVCGDCPLRPFTRKTQDAADWTTKEPCYVNVGQAPLSIWKCWQRGGYPVADAAWFSKIKANGRGIRFGAWGDPCAVPVYVWESLANVASKFTGYTHQWRTPQAEVYKPYLMASCETAGDALT
;
A
#
# COMPACT_ATOMS: atom_id res chain seq x y z
N MET A 1 18.11 -25.60 2.65
CA MET A 1 16.71 -25.51 2.20
C MET A 1 16.39 -24.04 1.95
N ALA A 2 15.85 -23.69 0.78
CA ALA A 2 15.40 -22.32 0.54
C ALA A 2 14.27 -21.97 1.52
N THR A 3 14.36 -20.83 2.19
CA THR A 3 13.29 -20.36 3.07
C THR A 3 12.05 -20.04 2.25
N ALA A 4 10.87 -20.45 2.74
CA ALA A 4 9.60 -20.14 2.07
C ALA A 4 9.45 -18.63 1.90
N PRO A 5 8.96 -18.17 0.73
CA PRO A 5 8.71 -16.75 0.50
C PRO A 5 7.76 -16.20 1.56
N ASN A 6 8.10 -15.02 2.13
CA ASN A 6 7.28 -14.36 3.16
C ASN A 6 6.33 -13.32 2.53
N GLY A 7 5.71 -13.66 1.43
CA GLY A 7 4.75 -12.80 0.75
C GLY A 7 4.34 -13.33 -0.62
N ARG A 8 3.38 -12.61 -1.22
CA ARG A 8 2.79 -12.92 -2.53
C ARG A 8 2.59 -11.68 -3.36
N LEU A 9 2.72 -11.84 -4.68
CA LEU A 9 2.24 -10.90 -5.67
C LEU A 9 0.72 -11.05 -5.77
N LEU A 10 0.00 -9.95 -5.49
CA LEU A 10 -1.47 -9.92 -5.44
C LEU A 10 -2.07 -9.30 -6.71
N TYR A 11 -1.34 -8.37 -7.33
CA TYR A 11 -1.76 -7.68 -8.54
C TYR A 11 -0.55 -7.20 -9.32
N ASP A 12 -0.64 -7.24 -10.64
CA ASP A 12 0.32 -6.68 -11.61
C ASP A 12 -0.50 -6.09 -12.76
N GLY A 13 -0.57 -4.77 -12.86
CA GLY A 13 -1.40 -4.10 -13.86
C GLY A 13 -1.34 -2.58 -13.76
N PRO A 14 -2.27 -1.88 -14.44
CA PRO A 14 -2.32 -0.42 -14.40
C PRO A 14 -2.83 0.11 -13.06
N SER A 15 -2.30 1.26 -12.64
CA SER A 15 -2.88 2.05 -11.55
C SER A 15 -4.26 2.57 -11.92
N MET A 16 -5.18 2.52 -10.99
CA MET A 16 -6.52 3.10 -11.15
C MET A 16 -6.51 4.63 -11.08
N LEU A 17 -5.39 5.24 -10.67
CA LEU A 17 -5.25 6.69 -10.56
C LEU A 17 -4.85 7.33 -11.89
N ASP A 18 -3.92 6.73 -12.62
CA ASP A 18 -3.33 7.34 -13.82
C ASP A 18 -2.94 6.35 -14.93
N GLY A 19 -3.21 5.04 -14.74
CA GLY A 19 -2.89 3.98 -15.70
C GLY A 19 -1.42 3.54 -15.71
N ALA A 20 -0.56 4.10 -14.89
CA ALA A 20 0.85 3.71 -14.82
C ALA A 20 1.02 2.27 -14.30
N PRO A 21 2.10 1.55 -14.68
CA PRO A 21 2.27 0.17 -14.27
C PRO A 21 2.57 0.07 -12.77
N VAL A 22 1.77 -0.72 -12.04
CA VAL A 22 1.93 -0.95 -10.60
C VAL A 22 1.90 -2.44 -10.27
N VAL A 23 2.49 -2.77 -9.12
CA VAL A 23 2.40 -4.09 -8.50
C VAL A 23 1.96 -3.98 -7.06
N VAL A 24 1.20 -4.99 -6.61
CA VAL A 24 0.72 -5.10 -5.23
C VAL A 24 1.29 -6.35 -4.59
N ILE A 25 1.91 -6.18 -3.43
CA ILE A 25 2.61 -7.27 -2.73
C ILE A 25 2.08 -7.36 -1.30
N GLY A 26 1.60 -8.54 -0.91
CA GLY A 26 1.29 -8.87 0.47
C GLY A 26 2.47 -9.54 1.13
N THR A 27 2.89 -9.07 2.32
CA THR A 27 4.02 -9.65 3.08
C THR A 27 3.63 -10.01 4.50
N GLY A 28 4.37 -10.91 5.12
CA GLY A 28 4.14 -11.31 6.50
C GLY A 28 3.22 -12.52 6.66
N ASP A 29 2.98 -13.29 5.60
CA ASP A 29 2.11 -14.48 5.64
C ASP A 29 2.78 -15.70 6.31
N VAL A 30 4.11 -15.78 6.29
CA VAL A 30 4.89 -16.84 6.96
C VAL A 30 5.46 -16.33 8.28
N ARG A 31 6.14 -15.17 8.24
CA ARG A 31 6.71 -14.52 9.42
C ARG A 31 6.04 -13.16 9.60
N PRO A 32 5.33 -12.94 10.73
CA PRO A 32 4.71 -11.65 11.04
C PRO A 32 5.74 -10.52 11.07
N SER A 33 5.25 -9.30 10.93
CA SER A 33 6.05 -8.10 11.18
C SER A 33 6.32 -7.95 12.68
N ASP A 34 7.54 -7.54 13.02
CA ASP A 34 7.91 -7.20 14.40
C ASP A 34 7.40 -5.80 14.81
N ASN A 35 6.71 -5.09 13.92
CA ASN A 35 6.17 -3.76 14.21
C ASN A 35 4.98 -3.87 15.21
N PRO A 36 5.13 -3.40 16.45
CA PRO A 36 4.09 -3.52 17.48
C PRO A 36 2.80 -2.77 17.13
N LYS A 37 2.88 -1.73 16.28
CA LYS A 37 1.69 -0.94 15.87
C LYS A 37 0.76 -1.71 14.95
N THR A 38 1.27 -2.64 14.14
CA THR A 38 0.48 -3.43 13.19
C THR A 38 0.31 -4.88 13.63
N GLY A 39 1.11 -5.31 14.60
CA GLY A 39 1.10 -6.69 15.11
C GLY A 39 1.30 -7.71 13.98
N ALA A 40 0.62 -8.84 14.10
CA ALA A 40 0.75 -9.96 13.18
C ALA A 40 -0.03 -9.80 11.85
N MET A 41 -0.50 -8.61 11.50
CA MET A 41 -1.24 -8.37 10.26
C MET A 41 -0.32 -8.56 9.03
N ILE A 42 -0.89 -9.13 7.96
CA ILE A 42 -0.28 -9.09 6.63
C ILE A 42 -0.26 -7.64 6.18
N GLN A 43 0.89 -7.17 5.67
CA GLN A 43 1.05 -5.82 5.16
C GLN A 43 0.95 -5.83 3.64
N VAL A 44 0.05 -5.04 3.07
CA VAL A 44 -0.10 -4.93 1.62
C VAL A 44 0.50 -3.60 1.14
N TRP A 45 1.34 -3.69 0.12
CA TRP A 45 2.15 -2.61 -0.42
C TRP A 45 1.82 -2.40 -1.89
N VAL A 46 1.73 -1.15 -2.30
CA VAL A 46 1.50 -0.76 -3.71
C VAL A 46 2.75 -0.07 -4.22
N PHE A 47 3.33 -0.54 -5.32
CA PHE A 47 4.55 0.01 -5.89
C PHE A 47 4.39 0.35 -7.37
N ARG A 48 5.11 1.35 -7.84
CA ARG A 48 5.44 1.45 -9.26
C ARG A 48 6.24 0.20 -9.66
N LYS A 49 5.89 -0.36 -10.83
CA LYS A 49 6.58 -1.54 -11.37
C LYS A 49 7.94 -1.21 -11.96
N ASP A 50 8.04 -0.06 -12.60
CA ASP A 50 9.14 0.39 -13.46
C ASP A 50 10.18 1.26 -12.74
N VAL A 51 9.89 1.71 -11.52
CA VAL A 51 10.79 2.55 -10.74
C VAL A 51 10.76 2.18 -9.25
N ASN A 52 11.90 2.22 -8.60
CA ASN A 52 11.96 1.88 -7.16
C ASN A 52 11.29 2.96 -6.28
N PRO A 53 10.82 2.60 -5.08
CA PRO A 53 10.06 3.52 -4.21
C PRO A 53 10.80 4.82 -3.87
N ALA A 54 12.11 4.76 -3.64
CA ALA A 54 12.90 5.96 -3.28
C ALA A 54 13.01 6.92 -4.45
N GLU A 55 13.23 6.41 -5.65
CA GLU A 55 13.29 7.19 -6.88
C GLU A 55 11.89 7.73 -7.24
N ALA A 56 10.83 6.91 -7.11
CA ALA A 56 9.46 7.35 -7.35
C ALA A 56 9.12 8.58 -6.50
N VAL A 57 9.47 8.56 -5.21
CA VAL A 57 9.27 9.69 -4.29
C VAL A 57 10.13 10.89 -4.69
N ALA A 58 11.41 10.68 -5.04
CA ALA A 58 12.31 11.77 -5.41
C ALA A 58 11.90 12.51 -6.70
N THR A 59 11.24 11.80 -7.61
CA THR A 59 10.83 12.31 -8.94
C THR A 59 9.33 12.64 -9.04
N GLY A 60 8.53 12.37 -7.99
CA GLY A 60 7.09 12.59 -7.98
C GLY A 60 6.27 11.50 -8.68
N LEU A 61 6.91 10.45 -9.20
CA LEU A 61 6.25 9.30 -9.84
C LEU A 61 5.46 8.44 -8.84
N ASP A 62 5.64 8.67 -7.54
CA ASP A 62 4.81 8.09 -6.49
C ASP A 62 3.34 8.55 -6.54
N ALA A 63 3.00 9.58 -7.34
CA ALA A 63 1.61 9.96 -7.64
C ALA A 63 0.77 8.80 -8.14
N SER A 64 1.36 7.90 -8.92
CA SER A 64 0.68 6.72 -9.46
C SER A 64 0.25 5.71 -8.38
N VAL A 65 0.83 5.78 -7.19
CA VAL A 65 0.53 4.87 -6.07
C VAL A 65 0.00 5.59 -4.84
N CYS A 66 0.17 6.91 -4.73
CA CYS A 66 -0.28 7.70 -3.58
C CYS A 66 -1.35 8.75 -3.93
N GLY A 67 -1.57 9.02 -5.24
CA GLY A 67 -2.55 10.01 -5.70
C GLY A 67 -2.29 11.41 -5.16
N ASP A 68 -3.35 12.08 -4.76
CA ASP A 68 -3.33 13.45 -4.22
C ASP A 68 -3.04 13.52 -2.72
N CYS A 69 -2.39 12.49 -2.16
CA CYS A 69 -2.02 12.50 -0.76
C CYS A 69 -1.18 13.74 -0.41
N PRO A 70 -1.62 14.60 0.52
CA PRO A 70 -0.93 15.84 0.88
C PRO A 70 0.39 15.58 1.62
N LEU A 71 0.60 14.34 2.09
CA LEU A 71 1.81 13.93 2.80
C LEU A 71 2.93 13.48 1.87
N ARG A 72 2.72 13.50 0.55
CA ARG A 72 3.77 13.14 -0.42
C ARG A 72 4.89 14.19 -0.38
N PRO A 73 6.17 13.76 -0.26
CA PRO A 73 7.28 14.71 -0.18
C PRO A 73 7.41 15.62 -1.39
N PHE A 74 7.13 15.11 -2.60
CA PHE A 74 7.21 15.89 -3.83
C PHE A 74 6.12 16.98 -3.91
N THR A 75 4.88 16.65 -3.55
CA THR A 75 3.76 17.60 -3.54
C THR A 75 4.05 18.75 -2.60
N ARG A 76 4.58 18.46 -1.42
CA ARG A 76 4.94 19.47 -0.43
C ARG A 76 6.09 20.38 -0.88
N LYS A 77 7.09 19.81 -1.59
CA LYS A 77 8.19 20.60 -2.18
C LYS A 77 7.72 21.68 -3.16
N THR A 78 6.68 21.40 -3.88
CA THR A 78 6.15 22.33 -4.88
C THR A 78 5.22 23.38 -4.29
N GLN A 79 4.62 23.11 -3.12
CA GLN A 79 3.66 23.99 -2.46
C GLN A 79 4.30 24.94 -1.46
N ASP A 80 5.31 24.51 -0.70
CA ASP A 80 5.93 25.28 0.37
C ASP A 80 7.46 25.15 0.38
N ALA A 81 8.12 25.76 -0.60
CA ALA A 81 9.58 25.70 -0.69
C ALA A 81 10.32 26.29 0.54
N ALA A 82 9.62 27.03 1.41
CA ALA A 82 10.18 27.71 2.59
C ALA A 82 10.13 26.89 3.89
N ASP A 83 9.27 25.85 4.01
CA ASP A 83 9.05 25.13 5.29
C ASP A 83 9.57 23.67 5.30
N TRP A 84 10.64 23.44 4.59
CA TRP A 84 11.23 22.11 4.37
C TRP A 84 11.96 21.50 5.55
N THR A 85 12.13 22.24 6.63
CA THR A 85 13.22 21.96 7.56
C THR A 85 12.89 21.04 8.72
N THR A 86 11.64 20.59 8.94
CA THR A 86 11.33 19.99 10.24
C THR A 86 10.51 18.73 10.32
N LYS A 87 9.82 18.25 9.28
CA LYS A 87 9.07 16.98 9.39
C LYS A 87 8.97 16.29 8.04
N GLU A 88 9.43 15.04 7.97
CA GLU A 88 9.07 14.14 6.88
C GLU A 88 7.55 14.03 6.84
N PRO A 89 6.89 14.46 5.74
CA PRO A 89 5.44 14.50 5.69
C PRO A 89 4.84 13.09 5.75
N CYS A 90 5.36 12.15 4.97
CA CYS A 90 4.96 10.75 5.00
C CYS A 90 5.73 9.99 6.10
N TYR A 91 5.02 9.31 6.99
CA TYR A 91 5.62 8.51 8.06
C TYR A 91 6.30 7.22 7.57
N VAL A 92 6.15 6.87 6.29
CA VAL A 92 6.76 5.66 5.72
C VAL A 92 8.16 5.97 5.21
N ASN A 93 9.17 5.36 5.82
CA ASN A 93 10.54 5.42 5.32
C ASN A 93 10.68 4.50 4.11
N VAL A 94 10.62 5.08 2.90
CA VAL A 94 10.65 4.34 1.63
C VAL A 94 11.99 3.65 1.37
N GLY A 95 13.07 4.11 1.99
CA GLY A 95 14.41 3.51 1.89
C GLY A 95 14.58 2.20 2.67
N GLN A 96 13.65 1.86 3.53
CA GLN A 96 13.69 0.65 4.36
C GLN A 96 12.81 -0.47 3.78
N ALA A 97 11.70 -0.81 4.46
CA ALA A 97 10.84 -1.92 4.08
C ALA A 97 10.33 -1.82 2.63
N PRO A 98 9.79 -0.68 2.15
CA PRO A 98 9.31 -0.57 0.78
C PRO A 98 10.39 -0.90 -0.26
N LEU A 99 11.59 -0.32 -0.14
CA LEU A 99 12.69 -0.57 -1.07
C LEU A 99 13.16 -2.04 -1.02
N SER A 100 13.22 -2.63 0.17
CA SER A 100 13.62 -4.03 0.35
C SER A 100 12.62 -5.00 -0.29
N ILE A 101 11.32 -4.74 -0.12
CA ILE A 101 10.22 -5.54 -0.70
C ILE A 101 10.24 -5.42 -2.23
N TRP A 102 10.34 -4.20 -2.76
CA TRP A 102 10.40 -3.97 -4.20
C TRP A 102 11.60 -4.68 -4.84
N LYS A 103 12.80 -4.59 -4.24
CA LYS A 103 14.00 -5.31 -4.71
C LYS A 103 13.83 -6.84 -4.63
N CYS A 104 13.15 -7.34 -3.62
CA CYS A 104 12.85 -8.76 -3.51
C CYS A 104 11.92 -9.22 -4.64
N TRP A 105 10.86 -8.44 -4.92
CA TRP A 105 9.95 -8.69 -6.03
C TRP A 105 10.68 -8.69 -7.38
N GLN A 106 11.54 -7.71 -7.64
CA GLN A 106 12.35 -7.62 -8.88
C GLN A 106 13.18 -8.88 -9.13
N ARG A 107 13.58 -9.57 -8.07
CA ARG A 107 14.33 -10.85 -8.18
C ARG A 107 13.42 -12.10 -8.23
N GLY A 108 12.12 -11.92 -8.41
CA GLY A 108 11.16 -13.02 -8.43
C GLY A 108 10.88 -13.65 -7.07
N GLY A 109 11.15 -12.92 -5.97
CA GLY A 109 11.03 -13.45 -4.60
C GLY A 109 9.58 -13.65 -4.10
N TYR A 110 8.58 -13.16 -4.82
CA TYR A 110 7.17 -13.30 -4.45
C TYR A 110 6.39 -14.02 -5.56
N PRO A 111 6.01 -15.27 -5.37
CA PRO A 111 5.12 -15.97 -6.30
C PRO A 111 3.72 -15.32 -6.30
N VAL A 112 2.98 -15.52 -7.37
CA VAL A 112 1.59 -15.05 -7.48
C VAL A 112 0.73 -15.71 -6.41
N ALA A 113 -0.17 -14.96 -5.79
CA ALA A 113 -1.16 -15.49 -4.87
C ALA A 113 -2.12 -16.44 -5.60
N ASP A 114 -2.33 -17.60 -5.02
CA ASP A 114 -3.21 -18.65 -5.54
C ASP A 114 -4.32 -19.01 -4.52
N ALA A 115 -5.27 -19.84 -4.93
CA ALA A 115 -6.36 -20.27 -4.08
C ALA A 115 -5.88 -20.94 -2.78
N ALA A 116 -4.75 -21.65 -2.82
CA ALA A 116 -4.17 -22.30 -1.65
C ALA A 116 -3.65 -21.28 -0.65
N TRP A 117 -3.04 -20.17 -1.14
CA TRP A 117 -2.61 -19.08 -0.28
C TRP A 117 -3.80 -18.37 0.40
N PHE A 118 -4.86 -18.04 -0.35
CA PHE A 118 -6.06 -17.45 0.23
C PHE A 118 -6.71 -18.34 1.29
N SER A 119 -6.82 -19.65 1.02
CA SER A 119 -7.34 -20.63 1.97
C SER A 119 -6.50 -20.70 3.25
N LYS A 120 -5.17 -20.63 3.13
CA LYS A 120 -4.23 -20.60 4.26
C LYS A 120 -4.43 -19.34 5.12
N ILE A 121 -4.57 -18.16 4.49
CA ILE A 121 -4.79 -16.89 5.22
C ILE A 121 -6.09 -16.98 6.03
N LYS A 122 -7.16 -17.49 5.42
CA LYS A 122 -8.45 -17.68 6.08
C LYS A 122 -8.35 -18.64 7.26
N ALA A 123 -7.72 -19.78 7.07
CA ALA A 123 -7.53 -20.81 8.13
C ALA A 123 -6.70 -20.29 9.30
N ASN A 124 -5.69 -19.46 9.02
CA ASN A 124 -4.81 -18.90 10.05
C ASN A 124 -5.41 -17.69 10.80
N GLY A 125 -6.58 -17.21 10.40
CA GLY A 125 -7.27 -16.09 11.05
C GLY A 125 -6.44 -14.79 11.03
N ARG A 126 -5.66 -14.55 9.96
CA ARG A 126 -4.77 -13.38 9.89
C ARG A 126 -5.56 -12.12 9.54
N GLY A 127 -5.22 -11.02 10.22
CA GLY A 127 -5.64 -9.70 9.81
C GLY A 127 -4.81 -9.17 8.64
N ILE A 128 -5.34 -8.23 7.86
CA ILE A 128 -4.66 -7.64 6.70
C ILE A 128 -4.74 -6.11 6.78
N ARG A 129 -3.61 -5.43 6.56
CA ARG A 129 -3.52 -3.99 6.41
C ARG A 129 -3.35 -3.64 4.94
N PHE A 130 -4.32 -2.91 4.39
CA PHE A 130 -4.30 -2.38 3.02
C PHE A 130 -3.51 -1.08 2.97
N GLY A 131 -2.63 -0.94 1.99
CA GLY A 131 -1.85 0.28 1.81
C GLY A 131 -0.86 0.55 2.95
N ALA A 132 0.00 -0.41 3.28
CA ALA A 132 1.12 -0.16 4.20
C ALA A 132 2.09 0.91 3.63
N TRP A 133 2.18 0.99 2.32
CA TRP A 133 2.64 2.12 1.50
C TRP A 133 1.87 2.10 0.19
N GLY A 134 1.54 3.29 -0.32
CA GLY A 134 0.65 3.51 -1.44
C GLY A 134 -0.82 3.54 -1.02
N ASP A 135 -1.61 4.30 -1.75
CA ASP A 135 -3.06 4.43 -1.52
C ASP A 135 -3.79 3.24 -2.14
N PRO A 136 -4.67 2.56 -1.39
CA PRO A 136 -5.43 1.43 -1.93
C PRO A 136 -6.30 1.78 -3.15
N CYS A 137 -6.73 3.03 -3.33
CA CYS A 137 -7.48 3.44 -4.53
C CYS A 137 -6.65 3.39 -5.83
N ALA A 138 -5.32 3.21 -5.74
CA ALA A 138 -4.47 2.94 -6.90
C ALA A 138 -4.66 1.53 -7.49
N VAL A 139 -5.41 0.65 -6.81
CA VAL A 139 -5.54 -0.77 -7.14
C VAL A 139 -6.99 -1.13 -7.37
N PRO A 140 -7.35 -1.96 -8.36
CA PRO A 140 -8.73 -2.36 -8.58
C PRO A 140 -9.40 -2.93 -7.33
N VAL A 141 -10.65 -2.53 -7.07
CA VAL A 141 -11.37 -2.87 -5.83
C VAL A 141 -11.47 -4.36 -5.56
N TYR A 142 -11.57 -5.19 -6.61
CA TYR A 142 -11.69 -6.64 -6.47
C TYR A 142 -10.49 -7.29 -5.75
N VAL A 143 -9.32 -6.64 -5.78
CA VAL A 143 -8.13 -7.11 -5.04
C VAL A 143 -8.39 -7.00 -3.53
N TRP A 144 -8.93 -5.86 -3.10
CA TRP A 144 -9.27 -5.63 -1.68
C TRP A 144 -10.45 -6.49 -1.23
N GLU A 145 -11.46 -6.64 -2.08
CA GLU A 145 -12.59 -7.55 -1.84
C GLU A 145 -12.11 -8.99 -1.61
N SER A 146 -11.24 -9.49 -2.48
CA SER A 146 -10.67 -10.84 -2.36
C SER A 146 -9.91 -11.05 -1.05
N LEU A 147 -9.15 -10.02 -0.62
CA LEU A 147 -8.41 -10.05 0.65
C LEU A 147 -9.33 -9.92 1.87
N ALA A 148 -10.34 -9.05 1.81
CA ALA A 148 -11.31 -8.85 2.88
C ALA A 148 -12.11 -10.14 3.15
N ASN A 149 -12.47 -10.89 2.11
CA ASN A 149 -13.22 -12.15 2.21
C ASN A 149 -12.48 -13.28 2.95
N VAL A 150 -11.16 -13.17 3.08
CA VAL A 150 -10.33 -14.18 3.78
C VAL A 150 -9.70 -13.66 5.07
N ALA A 151 -9.66 -12.35 5.25
CA ALA A 151 -9.09 -11.72 6.45
C ALA A 151 -10.01 -11.89 7.66
N SER A 152 -9.46 -12.16 8.85
CA SER A 152 -10.24 -12.11 10.10
C SER A 152 -10.65 -10.69 10.49
N LYS A 153 -9.87 -9.71 10.07
CA LYS A 153 -10.10 -8.26 10.15
C LYS A 153 -9.20 -7.56 9.15
N PHE A 154 -9.60 -6.39 8.72
CA PHE A 154 -8.77 -5.57 7.85
C PHE A 154 -8.82 -4.10 8.25
N THR A 155 -7.85 -3.34 7.80
CA THR A 155 -7.80 -1.88 7.93
C THR A 155 -7.07 -1.29 6.73
N GLY A 156 -7.51 -0.13 6.29
CA GLY A 156 -6.90 0.63 5.20
C GLY A 156 -7.44 2.06 5.21
N TYR A 157 -6.64 2.95 4.66
CA TYR A 157 -6.98 4.37 4.57
C TYR A 157 -6.71 4.87 3.16
N THR A 158 -7.49 5.86 2.72
CA THR A 158 -7.29 6.53 1.44
C THR A 158 -7.38 8.04 1.61
N HIS A 159 -6.51 8.78 0.89
CA HIS A 159 -6.63 10.21 0.69
C HIS A 159 -7.52 10.56 -0.52
N GLN A 160 -7.88 9.54 -1.33
CA GLN A 160 -8.74 9.73 -2.52
C GLN A 160 -10.24 9.78 -2.18
N TRP A 161 -10.62 9.74 -0.93
CA TRP A 161 -12.01 9.59 -0.47
C TRP A 161 -12.99 10.65 -0.98
N ARG A 162 -12.50 11.81 -1.44
CA ARG A 162 -13.32 12.87 -2.07
C ARG A 162 -13.57 12.65 -3.56
N THR A 163 -12.92 11.67 -4.18
CA THR A 163 -13.08 11.41 -5.61
C THR A 163 -14.29 10.51 -5.85
N PRO A 164 -15.04 10.69 -6.96
CA PRO A 164 -16.14 9.78 -7.31
C PRO A 164 -15.70 8.32 -7.43
N GLN A 165 -14.46 8.08 -7.85
CA GLN A 165 -13.88 6.74 -7.97
C GLN A 165 -13.72 6.03 -6.62
N ALA A 166 -13.61 6.78 -5.53
CA ALA A 166 -13.46 6.20 -4.19
C ALA A 166 -14.74 5.55 -3.65
N GLU A 167 -15.90 5.80 -4.25
CA GLU A 167 -17.20 5.29 -3.77
C GLU A 167 -17.21 3.77 -3.61
N VAL A 168 -16.64 3.04 -4.58
CA VAL A 168 -16.59 1.57 -4.56
C VAL A 168 -15.67 1.01 -3.48
N TYR A 169 -14.79 1.81 -2.91
CA TYR A 169 -13.85 1.39 -1.86
C TYR A 169 -14.36 1.63 -0.44
N LYS A 170 -15.47 2.35 -0.25
CA LYS A 170 -16.06 2.63 1.07
C LYS A 170 -16.25 1.41 1.98
N PRO A 171 -16.62 0.21 1.48
CA PRO A 171 -16.74 -0.97 2.33
C PRO A 171 -15.39 -1.45 2.91
N TYR A 172 -14.26 -1.01 2.34
CA TYR A 172 -12.92 -1.54 2.63
C TYR A 172 -11.99 -0.53 3.25
N LEU A 173 -12.22 0.78 3.06
CA LEU A 173 -11.29 1.85 3.39
C LEU A 173 -11.97 2.93 4.24
N MET A 174 -11.16 3.50 5.12
CA MET A 174 -11.50 4.70 5.87
C MET A 174 -10.89 5.94 5.19
N ALA A 175 -11.56 7.07 5.30
CA ALA A 175 -11.02 8.35 4.86
C ALA A 175 -9.80 8.72 5.71
N SER A 176 -8.71 9.14 5.06
CA SER A 176 -7.58 9.79 5.73
C SER A 176 -7.82 11.30 5.71
N CYS A 177 -8.05 11.87 6.88
CA CYS A 177 -8.38 13.28 7.06
C CYS A 177 -7.23 13.97 7.77
N GLU A 178 -6.79 15.14 7.25
CA GLU A 178 -5.67 15.88 7.80
C GLU A 178 -6.12 16.88 8.87
N THR A 179 -7.40 17.27 8.84
CA THR A 179 -7.99 18.22 9.80
C THR A 179 -9.32 17.71 10.37
N ALA A 180 -9.72 18.22 11.52
CA ALA A 180 -11.02 17.93 12.10
C ALA A 180 -12.17 18.39 11.17
N GLY A 181 -11.97 19.47 10.41
CA GLY A 181 -12.93 19.94 9.40
C GLY A 181 -13.16 18.92 8.29
N ASP A 182 -12.09 18.26 7.84
CA ASP A 182 -12.19 17.19 6.84
C ASP A 182 -13.02 15.98 7.30
N ALA A 183 -12.96 15.69 8.60
CA ALA A 183 -13.68 14.56 9.18
C ALA A 183 -15.17 14.83 9.41
N LEU A 184 -15.63 16.08 9.24
CA LEU A 184 -17.01 16.50 9.45
C LEU A 184 -17.79 16.70 8.13
N THR A 185 -17.13 16.56 6.99
CA THR A 185 -17.73 16.68 5.64
C THR A 185 -18.01 15.34 5.04
#